data_cf7e5f5e61e66b298c24720b8e8db386
#
_entry.id   cf7e5f5e61e66b298c24720b8e8db386
#
_cell.length_a   1.000
_cell.length_b   1.000
_cell.length_c   1.000
_cell.angle_alpha   90.00
_cell.angle_beta   90.00
_cell.angle_gamma   90.00
#
_symmetry.space_group_name_H-M   'P 1'
#
loop_
_entity.id
_entity.type
_entity.pdbx_description
1 polymer ?
#
loop_
_entity_poly.entity_id
_entity_poly.type
_entity_poly.pdbx_seq_one_letter_code
_entity_poly.pdbx_strand_id
1 'polypeptide(L)'
;MTIKNTDLHSVSHQAVFETPTNITEEIYREACRLFEELWDGTAIRLLGISTSRIKEEGCARQMNIFEGEKYEKLERLDQAVDAIRTKFGSGAVMRASFLEKPVAHMAGREVRAEKKLDYKDIEIE
;
A
#
# COMPACT_ATOMS: atom_id res chain seq x y z
N MET A 1 9.47 5.49 -3.41
CA MET A 1 8.44 6.20 -4.19
C MET A 1 8.94 6.46 -5.58
N THR A 2 8.15 6.15 -6.59
CA THR A 2 8.46 6.44 -7.99
C THR A 2 7.24 7.07 -8.65
N ILE A 3 7.45 8.17 -9.35
CA ILE A 3 6.43 8.86 -10.14
C ILE A 3 6.88 8.83 -11.60
N LYS A 4 5.98 8.44 -12.49
CA LYS A 4 6.17 8.54 -13.94
C LYS A 4 5.12 9.46 -14.52
N ASN A 5 5.54 10.49 -15.22
CA ASN A 5 4.65 11.45 -15.85
C ASN A 5 4.14 10.96 -17.21
N THR A 6 3.27 11.74 -17.83
CA THR A 6 2.71 11.46 -19.17
C THR A 6 3.75 11.47 -20.28
N ASP A 7 4.84 12.22 -20.11
CA ASP A 7 5.96 12.29 -21.06
C ASP A 7 6.96 11.13 -20.90
N LEU A 8 6.59 10.14 -20.08
CA LEU A 8 7.37 8.95 -19.78
C LEU A 8 8.65 9.18 -18.95
N HIS A 9 8.84 10.39 -18.43
CA HIS A 9 9.92 10.65 -17.49
C HIS A 9 9.58 10.06 -16.13
N SER A 10 10.57 9.40 -15.53
CA SER A 10 10.44 8.79 -14.20
C SER A 10 11.37 9.48 -13.22
N VAL A 11 10.83 9.85 -12.08
CA VAL A 11 11.58 10.34 -10.94
C VAL A 11 11.33 9.43 -9.74
N SER A 12 12.34 9.25 -8.92
CA SER A 12 12.22 8.41 -7.73
C SER A 12 12.93 9.04 -6.54
N HIS A 13 12.36 8.84 -5.37
CA HIS A 13 12.95 9.23 -4.10
C HIS A 13 12.73 8.10 -3.09
N GLN A 14 13.68 7.93 -2.19
CA GLN A 14 13.59 6.93 -1.14
C GLN A 14 13.88 7.57 0.22
N ALA A 15 13.22 7.05 1.23
CA ALA A 15 13.49 7.38 2.62
C ALA A 15 13.74 6.10 3.41
N VAL A 16 14.43 6.24 4.51
CA VAL A 16 14.69 5.14 5.44
C VAL A 16 13.90 5.41 6.71
N PHE A 17 13.12 4.44 7.14
CA PHE A 17 12.49 4.49 8.46
C PHE A 17 13.58 4.34 9.53
N GLU A 18 13.56 5.20 10.54
CA GLU A 18 14.46 5.07 11.70
C GLU A 18 14.25 3.75 12.41
N THR A 19 12.99 3.31 12.49
CA THR A 19 12.60 2.02 13.03
C THR A 19 11.84 1.22 11.98
N PRO A 20 12.16 -0.06 11.76
CA PRO A 20 11.40 -0.91 10.84
C PRO A 20 9.92 -0.94 11.21
N THR A 21 9.05 -0.91 10.21
CA THR A 21 7.61 -0.96 10.41
C THR A 21 6.91 -1.79 9.34
N ASN A 22 5.83 -2.45 9.73
CA ASN A 22 4.85 -3.12 8.87
C ASN A 22 3.48 -2.46 8.94
N ILE A 23 3.36 -1.34 9.66
CA ILE A 23 2.09 -0.63 9.88
C ILE A 23 1.71 0.15 8.63
N THR A 24 0.54 -0.16 8.06
CA THR A 24 0.00 0.48 6.86
C THR A 24 -0.07 2.01 6.99
N GLU A 25 -0.49 2.52 8.13
CA GLU A 25 -0.63 3.95 8.37
C GLU A 25 0.72 4.70 8.36
N GLU A 26 1.78 4.09 8.90
CA GLU A 26 3.12 4.66 8.91
C GLU A 26 3.71 4.69 7.49
N ILE A 27 3.56 3.59 6.75
CA ILE A 27 3.98 3.50 5.35
C ILE A 27 3.24 4.53 4.49
N TYR A 28 1.94 4.67 4.68
CA TYR A 28 1.11 5.64 3.96
C TYR A 28 1.55 7.07 4.22
N ARG A 29 1.79 7.43 5.48
CA ARG A 29 2.23 8.78 5.85
C ARG A 29 3.58 9.13 5.21
N GLU A 30 4.52 8.21 5.25
CA GLU A 30 5.83 8.41 4.62
C GLU A 30 5.72 8.48 3.10
N ALA A 31 4.85 7.69 2.50
CA ALA A 31 4.57 7.77 1.08
C ALA A 31 3.98 9.13 0.66
N CYS A 32 3.06 9.69 1.45
CA CYS A 32 2.52 11.02 1.21
C CYS A 32 3.62 12.09 1.31
N ARG A 33 4.47 12.03 2.31
CA ARG A 33 5.60 12.96 2.47
C ARG A 33 6.54 12.91 1.26
N LEU A 34 6.94 11.73 0.84
CA LEU A 34 7.79 11.54 -0.34
C LEU A 34 7.11 12.03 -1.63
N PHE A 35 5.79 11.86 -1.72
CA PHE A 35 5.02 12.35 -2.84
C PHE A 35 5.04 13.88 -2.93
N GLU A 36 4.80 14.57 -1.83
CA GLU A 36 4.82 16.04 -1.76
C GLU A 36 6.20 16.61 -2.11
N GLU A 37 7.27 15.93 -1.71
CA GLU A 37 8.65 16.35 -2.05
C GLU A 37 9.01 16.10 -3.51
N LEU A 38 8.45 15.07 -4.13
CA LEU A 38 8.87 14.60 -5.45
C LEU A 38 8.00 15.13 -6.59
N TRP A 39 6.72 15.39 -6.31
CA TRP A 39 5.77 15.77 -7.35
C TRP A 39 5.86 17.25 -7.71
N ASP A 40 6.06 17.52 -8.97
CA ASP A 40 6.20 18.86 -9.55
C ASP A 40 4.88 19.45 -10.10
N GLY A 41 3.76 18.78 -9.92
CA GLY A 41 2.44 19.20 -10.42
C GLY A 41 2.11 18.67 -11.82
N THR A 42 3.00 17.95 -12.48
CA THR A 42 2.73 17.37 -13.79
C THR A 42 1.75 16.19 -13.71
N ALA A 43 1.05 15.92 -14.82
CA ALA A 43 0.13 14.79 -14.90
C ALA A 43 0.85 13.46 -14.71
N ILE A 44 0.34 12.64 -13.81
CA ILE A 44 0.94 11.37 -13.42
C ILE A 44 0.33 10.24 -14.24
N ARG A 45 1.19 9.43 -14.85
CA ARG A 45 0.81 8.18 -15.54
C ARG A 45 0.95 6.96 -14.63
N LEU A 46 1.97 6.94 -13.77
CA LEU A 46 2.23 5.83 -12.85
C LEU A 46 2.76 6.38 -11.54
N LEU A 47 2.18 5.87 -10.47
CA LEU A 47 2.63 6.09 -9.10
C LEU A 47 2.94 4.74 -8.48
N GLY A 48 4.14 4.58 -7.93
CA GLY A 48 4.57 3.32 -7.33
C GLY A 48 5.27 3.51 -5.99
N ILE A 49 4.99 2.59 -5.08
CA ILE A 49 5.69 2.46 -3.80
C ILE A 49 6.35 1.09 -3.79
N SER A 50 7.59 1.03 -3.36
CA SER A 50 8.29 -0.22 -3.08
C SER A 50 9.02 -0.12 -1.75
N THR A 51 9.06 -1.22 -1.04
CA THR A 51 9.82 -1.37 0.19
C THR A 51 11.02 -2.28 -0.06
N SER A 52 12.10 -2.03 0.63
CA SER A 52 13.32 -2.82 0.56
C SER A 52 13.94 -3.01 1.95
N ARG A 53 14.95 -3.85 2.07
CA ARG A 53 15.60 -4.17 3.34
C ARG A 53 14.60 -4.62 4.41
N ILE A 54 13.67 -5.48 3.98
CA ILE A 54 12.68 -6.08 4.87
C ILE A 54 13.42 -6.90 5.92
N LYS A 55 13.13 -6.66 7.19
CA LYS A 55 13.64 -7.43 8.32
C LYS A 55 12.62 -8.49 8.70
N GLU A 56 13.12 -9.60 9.21
CA GLU A 56 12.26 -10.68 9.73
C GLU A 56 11.46 -10.21 10.96
N GLU A 57 10.37 -10.90 11.24
CA GLU A 57 9.55 -10.67 12.42
C GLU A 57 10.39 -10.75 13.71
N GLY A 58 10.07 -9.91 14.69
CA GLY A 58 10.76 -9.89 15.97
C GLY A 58 11.89 -8.88 16.10
N CYS A 59 12.10 -7.99 15.13
CA CYS A 59 13.01 -6.87 15.33
C CYS A 59 12.53 -6.02 16.50
N ALA A 60 13.40 -5.86 17.51
CA ALA A 60 13.13 -4.98 18.63
C ALA A 60 12.90 -3.55 18.13
N ARG A 61 11.74 -3.00 18.44
CA ARG A 61 11.39 -1.61 18.18
C ARG A 61 11.55 -0.82 19.46
N GLN A 62 12.38 0.20 19.43
CA GLN A 62 12.45 1.14 20.54
C GLN A 62 11.29 2.13 20.42
N MET A 63 10.34 2.04 21.34
CA MET A 63 9.18 2.92 21.41
C MET A 63 9.12 3.57 22.80
N ASN A 64 8.57 4.77 22.87
CA ASN A 64 8.16 5.31 24.15
C ASN A 64 6.82 4.69 24.60
N ILE A 65 6.49 4.83 25.87
CA ILE A 65 5.31 4.16 26.49
C ILE A 65 4.00 4.57 25.79
N PHE A 66 3.88 5.82 25.34
CA PHE A 66 2.66 6.35 24.69
C PHE A 66 2.52 5.90 23.23
N GLU A 67 3.64 5.67 22.54
CA GLU A 67 3.64 5.18 21.16
C GLU A 67 3.33 3.68 21.09
N GLY A 68 3.69 2.92 22.12
CA GLY A 68 3.46 1.49 22.18
C GLY A 68 2.00 1.09 22.05
N GLU A 69 1.11 1.70 22.84
CA GLU A 69 -0.32 1.41 22.78
C GLU A 69 -0.94 1.73 21.41
N LYS A 70 -0.55 2.85 20.83
CA LYS A 70 -1.03 3.25 19.50
C LYS A 70 -0.55 2.27 18.43
N TYR A 71 0.71 1.86 18.50
CA TYR A 71 1.30 0.90 17.58
C TYR A 71 0.59 -0.44 17.63
N GLU A 72 0.42 -1.02 18.82
CA GLU A 72 -0.29 -2.29 19.00
C GLU A 72 -1.73 -2.24 18.45
N LYS A 73 -2.42 -1.13 18.64
CA LYS A 73 -3.78 -0.94 18.12
C LYS A 73 -3.80 -0.92 16.58
N LEU A 74 -2.86 -0.25 15.95
CA LEU A 74 -2.74 -0.21 14.49
C LEU A 74 -2.33 -1.57 13.93
N GLU A 75 -1.42 -2.27 14.57
CA GLU A 75 -1.00 -3.61 14.18
C GLU A 75 -2.17 -4.61 14.24
N ARG A 76 -2.95 -4.60 15.33
CA ARG A 76 -4.16 -5.43 15.46
C ARG A 76 -5.21 -5.10 14.40
N LEU A 77 -5.34 -3.82 14.04
CA LEU A 77 -6.23 -3.39 12.96
C LEU A 77 -5.78 -3.97 11.62
N ASP A 78 -4.51 -3.82 11.27
CA ASP A 78 -3.96 -4.34 10.02
C ASP A 78 -4.10 -5.87 9.95
N GLN A 79 -3.78 -6.60 11.02
CA GLN A 79 -3.98 -8.05 11.11
C GLN A 79 -5.46 -8.46 10.93
N ALA A 80 -6.40 -7.74 11.53
CA ALA A 80 -7.82 -8.02 11.38
C ALA A 80 -8.29 -7.79 9.94
N VAL A 81 -7.85 -6.71 9.30
CA VAL A 81 -8.17 -6.42 7.89
C VAL A 81 -7.59 -7.49 6.97
N ASP A 82 -6.35 -7.91 7.19
CA ASP A 82 -5.69 -8.94 6.41
C ASP A 82 -6.39 -10.30 6.56
N ALA A 83 -6.82 -10.66 7.77
CA ALA A 83 -7.59 -11.88 8.01
C ALA A 83 -8.94 -11.86 7.27
N ILE A 84 -9.64 -10.73 7.26
CA ILE A 84 -10.90 -10.59 6.51
C ILE A 84 -10.65 -10.71 5.01
N ARG A 85 -9.63 -10.05 4.48
CA ARG A 85 -9.27 -10.09 3.05
C ARG A 85 -8.85 -11.48 2.61
N THR A 86 -8.10 -12.19 3.43
CA THR A 86 -7.71 -13.58 3.15
C THR A 86 -8.91 -14.51 3.07
N LYS A 87 -9.91 -14.30 3.92
CA LYS A 87 -11.11 -15.15 3.98
C LYS A 87 -12.18 -14.80 2.95
N PHE A 88 -12.39 -13.53 2.67
CA PHE A 88 -13.51 -13.02 1.88
C PHE A 88 -13.09 -12.29 0.59
N GLY A 89 -11.80 -12.19 0.31
CA GLY A 89 -11.24 -11.49 -0.84
C GLY A 89 -10.73 -10.09 -0.53
N SER A 90 -9.85 -9.58 -1.38
CA SER A 90 -9.16 -8.29 -1.20
C SER A 90 -10.10 -7.09 -1.18
N GLY A 91 -11.25 -7.19 -1.86
CA GLY A 91 -12.28 -6.14 -1.90
C GLY A 91 -13.27 -6.14 -0.73
N ALA A 92 -13.20 -7.12 0.18
CA ALA A 92 -14.18 -7.26 1.27
C ALA A 92 -14.18 -6.10 2.26
N VAL A 93 -13.05 -5.42 2.42
CA VAL A 93 -12.90 -4.25 3.30
C VAL A 93 -12.18 -3.16 2.54
N MET A 94 -12.75 -1.95 2.52
CA MET A 94 -12.10 -0.77 1.98
C MET A 94 -12.29 0.43 2.91
N ARG A 95 -11.42 1.41 2.80
CA ARG A 95 -11.55 2.68 3.53
C ARG A 95 -12.73 3.48 2.95
N ALA A 96 -13.52 4.10 3.81
CA ALA A 96 -14.66 4.94 3.40
C ALA A 96 -14.23 6.09 2.46
N SER A 97 -12.99 6.55 2.55
CA SER A 97 -12.44 7.57 1.66
C SER A 97 -12.39 7.15 0.18
N PHE A 98 -12.53 5.86 -0.12
CA PHE A 98 -12.59 5.34 -1.49
C PHE A 98 -14.01 5.09 -2.00
N LEU A 99 -15.03 5.26 -1.15
CA LEU A 99 -16.42 5.19 -1.59
C LEU A 99 -16.67 6.24 -2.67
N GLU A 100 -17.36 5.83 -3.73
CA GLU A 100 -17.71 6.68 -4.86
C GLU A 100 -16.54 7.26 -5.68
N LYS A 101 -15.31 6.82 -5.42
CA LYS A 101 -14.15 7.22 -6.23
C LYS A 101 -13.93 6.25 -7.39
N PRO A 102 -13.59 6.75 -8.58
CA PRO A 102 -13.35 5.91 -9.75
C PRO A 102 -12.04 5.11 -9.69
N VAL A 103 -11.27 5.26 -8.62
CA VAL A 103 -9.97 4.60 -8.42
C VAL A 103 -10.18 3.28 -7.70
N ALA A 104 -9.75 2.19 -8.31
CA ALA A 104 -9.71 0.89 -7.65
C ALA A 104 -8.70 0.90 -6.50
N HIS A 105 -9.17 0.73 -5.27
CA HIS A 105 -8.36 0.78 -4.04
C HIS A 105 -7.34 -0.37 -3.90
N MET A 106 -7.46 -1.41 -4.73
CA MET A 106 -6.57 -2.56 -4.79
C MET A 106 -6.11 -2.85 -6.23
N ALA A 107 -5.83 -1.80 -7.00
CA ALA A 107 -5.31 -1.93 -8.36
C ALA A 107 -3.87 -2.46 -8.33
N GLY A 108 -3.70 -3.75 -8.19
CA GLY A 108 -2.42 -4.43 -8.14
C GLY A 108 -2.37 -5.70 -8.98
N ARG A 109 -1.29 -6.43 -8.82
CA ARG A 109 -1.00 -7.66 -9.57
C ARG A 109 -2.06 -8.76 -9.38
N GLU A 110 -2.70 -8.82 -8.21
CA GLU A 110 -3.73 -9.79 -7.88
C GLU A 110 -5.02 -9.57 -8.67
N VAL A 111 -5.46 -8.34 -8.83
CA VAL A 111 -6.64 -8.00 -9.63
C VAL A 111 -6.46 -8.39 -11.10
N ARG A 112 -5.24 -8.36 -11.62
CA ARG A 112 -4.93 -8.83 -12.97
C ARG A 112 -4.96 -10.36 -13.10
N ALA A 113 -4.59 -11.08 -12.04
CA ALA A 113 -4.65 -12.54 -12.02
C ALA A 113 -6.10 -13.04 -11.97
N GLU A 114 -6.95 -12.43 -11.14
CA GLU A 114 -8.38 -12.72 -11.06
C GLU A 114 -9.10 -12.45 -12.40
N LYS A 115 -8.81 -11.32 -13.05
CA LYS A 115 -9.34 -11.03 -14.40
C LYS A 115 -8.86 -12.01 -15.47
N LYS A 116 -7.67 -12.59 -15.34
CA LYS A 116 -7.21 -13.62 -16.28
C LYS A 116 -7.90 -14.97 -16.07
N LEU A 117 -8.31 -15.28 -14.85
CA LEU A 117 -9.08 -16.49 -14.54
C LEU A 117 -10.51 -16.39 -15.09
N ASP A 118 -11.17 -15.25 -14.93
CA ASP A 118 -12.51 -15.00 -15.49
C ASP A 118 -12.55 -15.09 -17.04
N TYR A 119 -11.47 -14.70 -17.72
CA TYR A 119 -11.39 -14.80 -19.18
C TYR A 119 -11.22 -16.24 -19.67
N LYS A 120 -10.63 -17.13 -18.87
CA LYS A 120 -10.47 -18.54 -19.24
C LYS A 120 -11.75 -19.36 -19.05
N ASP A 121 -12.56 -18.98 -18.09
CA ASP A 121 -13.85 -19.63 -17.83
C ASP A 121 -14.89 -19.28 -18.90
N ILE A 122 -14.71 -18.22 -19.69
CA ILE A 122 -15.59 -17.80 -20.78
C ILE A 122 -15.27 -18.52 -22.10
N GLU A 123 -14.04 -19.03 -22.27
CA GLU A 123 -13.62 -19.71 -23.51
C GLU A 123 -13.89 -21.23 -23.53
N ILE A 124 -14.45 -21.80 -22.48
CA ILE A 124 -14.68 -23.27 -22.37
C ILE A 124 -16.14 -23.65 -22.66
N GLU A 125 -17.03 -22.69 -22.84
CA GLU A 125 -18.38 -22.90 -23.37
C GLU A 125 -18.51 -22.47 -24.84
#